data_b0a3e38e53257e2826b94b68d755d696
#
_entry.id   b0a3e38e53257e2826b94b68d755d696
#
_cell.length_a   1.000
_cell.length_b   1.000
_cell.length_c   1.000
_cell.angle_alpha   90.00
_cell.angle_beta   90.00
_cell.angle_gamma   90.00
#
_symmetry.space_group_name_H-M   'P 1'
#
loop_
_entity.id
_entity.type
_entity.pdbx_description
1 polymer ?
#
loop_
_entity_poly.entity_id
_entity_poly.type
_entity_poly.pdbx_seq_one_letter_code
_entity_poly.pdbx_strand_id
1 'polypeptide(L)' 'MTKQKYYRTIITVEILSDYPYSVDTLAHVGYDVTEGDVSGSITEKCEEITRDEMKKALIAQGSDPNFILCENNN' A
#
# COMPACT_ATOMS: atom_id res chain seq x y z
N MET A 1 12.85 17.33 20.51
CA MET A 1 12.07 16.10 20.37
C MET A 1 11.47 16.00 18.99
N THR A 2 11.65 14.89 18.35
CA THR A 2 11.19 14.71 16.99
C THR A 2 9.75 14.22 16.96
N LYS A 3 8.94 14.89 16.18
CA LYS A 3 7.54 14.50 16.03
C LYS A 3 7.43 13.38 15.01
N GLN A 4 6.74 12.33 15.39
CA GLN A 4 6.52 11.19 14.51
C GLN A 4 5.58 11.59 13.38
N LYS A 5 5.94 11.25 12.16
CA LYS A 5 5.10 11.50 10.99
C LYS A 5 4.61 10.19 10.43
N TYR A 6 3.42 10.23 9.86
CA TYR A 6 2.80 9.04 9.29
C TYR A 6 2.41 9.31 7.86
N TYR A 7 2.49 8.27 7.05
CA TYR A 7 2.24 8.40 5.62
C TYR A 7 1.32 7.31 5.13
N ARG A 8 0.51 7.66 4.15
CA ARG A 8 -0.32 6.70 3.44
C ARG A 8 0.14 6.67 1.99
N THR A 9 0.46 5.50 1.48
CA THR A 9 0.82 5.34 0.09
C THR A 9 -0.22 4.46 -0.58
N ILE A 10 -0.83 4.96 -1.63
CA ILE A 10 -1.83 4.21 -2.39
C ILE A 10 -1.21 3.85 -3.72
N ILE A 11 -1.21 2.57 -4.03
CA ILE A 11 -0.66 2.07 -5.28
C ILE A 11 -1.80 1.50 -6.10
N THR A 12 -1.94 2.01 -7.31
CA THR A 12 -2.97 1.57 -8.23
C THR A 12 -2.29 0.89 -9.41
N VAL A 13 -2.75 -0.30 -9.75
CA VAL A 13 -2.20 -1.06 -10.86
C VAL A 13 -3.32 -1.33 -11.85
N GLU A 14 -3.08 -0.95 -13.11
CA GLU A 14 -4.02 -1.23 -14.18
C GLU A 14 -3.40 -2.27 -15.10
N ILE A 15 -4.10 -3.36 -15.31
CA ILE A 15 -3.63 -4.46 -16.13
C ILE A 15 -4.53 -4.60 -17.37
N LEU A 16 -3.93 -4.63 -18.53
CA LEU A 16 -4.65 -4.86 -19.77
C LEU A 16 -4.23 -6.23 -20.31
N SER A 17 -5.19 -7.10 -20.47
CA SER A 17 -4.93 -8.47 -20.94
C SER A 17 -6.13 -8.94 -21.74
N ASP A 18 -5.94 -10.04 -22.46
CA ASP A 18 -7.03 -10.59 -23.28
C ASP A 18 -7.74 -11.74 -22.56
N TYR A 19 -7.56 -11.82 -21.25
CA TYR A 19 -8.22 -12.80 -20.40
C TYR A 19 -8.50 -12.17 -19.03
N PRO A 20 -9.44 -12.70 -18.26
CA PRO A 20 -9.66 -12.16 -16.91
C PRO A 20 -8.42 -12.34 -16.05
N TYR A 21 -7.85 -11.24 -15.60
CA TYR A 21 -6.63 -11.26 -14.82
C TYR A 21 -6.94 -11.36 -13.34
N SER A 22 -6.26 -12.28 -12.67
CA SER A 22 -6.44 -12.50 -11.25
C SER A 22 -5.11 -12.26 -10.55
N VAL A 23 -5.15 -11.56 -9.43
CA VAL A 23 -3.93 -11.16 -8.71
C VAL A 23 -3.80 -11.96 -7.42
N ASP A 24 -2.70 -12.67 -7.27
CA ASP A 24 -2.41 -13.37 -6.04
C ASP A 24 -1.57 -12.55 -5.10
N THR A 25 -0.52 -11.93 -5.62
CA THR A 25 0.38 -11.12 -4.82
C THR A 25 0.90 -9.96 -5.65
N LEU A 26 1.40 -8.93 -4.97
CA LEU A 26 2.01 -7.81 -5.66
C LEU A 26 3.25 -8.22 -6.43
N ALA A 27 4.02 -9.16 -5.87
CA ALA A 27 5.21 -9.65 -6.55
C ALA A 27 4.86 -10.31 -7.86
N HIS A 28 3.77 -11.05 -7.88
CA HIS A 28 3.31 -11.73 -9.08
C HIS A 28 2.91 -10.71 -10.16
N VAL A 29 2.21 -9.67 -9.75
CA VAL A 29 1.82 -8.63 -10.69
C VAL A 29 3.05 -7.96 -11.29
N GLY A 30 4.02 -7.64 -10.46
CA GLY A 30 5.25 -7.03 -10.92
C GLY A 30 5.98 -7.90 -11.93
N TYR A 31 6.01 -9.18 -11.67
CA TYR A 31 6.65 -10.12 -12.58
C TYR A 31 5.93 -10.15 -13.93
N ASP A 32 4.61 -10.27 -13.91
CA ASP A 32 3.84 -10.34 -15.16
C ASP A 32 4.01 -9.11 -16.01
N VAL A 33 4.01 -7.94 -15.39
CA VAL A 33 4.17 -6.69 -16.13
C VAL A 33 5.60 -6.59 -16.67
N THR A 34 6.57 -6.91 -15.86
CA THR A 34 7.98 -6.79 -16.23
C THR A 34 8.35 -7.77 -17.35
N GLU A 35 7.82 -8.99 -17.29
CA GLU A 35 8.12 -10.00 -18.30
C GLU A 35 7.31 -9.83 -19.57
N GLY A 36 6.37 -8.89 -19.56
CA GLY A 36 5.62 -8.60 -20.77
C GLY A 36 4.45 -9.52 -21.06
N ASP A 37 4.06 -10.33 -20.08
CA ASP A 37 2.89 -11.20 -20.26
C ASP A 37 1.62 -10.40 -20.40
N VAL A 38 1.55 -9.25 -19.73
CA VAL A 38 0.41 -8.35 -19.80
C VAL A 38 0.94 -6.92 -19.85
N SER A 39 0.09 -6.01 -20.29
CA SER A 39 0.44 -4.60 -20.24
C SER A 39 -0.05 -4.03 -18.91
N GLY A 40 0.79 -3.28 -18.25
CA GLY A 40 0.40 -2.73 -16.96
C GLY A 40 0.98 -1.36 -16.73
N SER A 41 0.28 -0.60 -15.91
CA SER A 41 0.78 0.68 -15.44
C SER A 41 0.57 0.77 -13.95
N ILE A 42 1.51 1.39 -13.28
CA ILE A 42 1.48 1.53 -11.83
C ILE A 42 1.49 3.00 -11.48
N THR A 43 0.53 3.40 -10.68
CA THR A 43 0.43 4.77 -10.20
C THR A 43 0.56 4.75 -8.69
N GLU A 44 1.33 5.70 -8.16
CA GLU A 44 1.50 5.74 -6.73
C GLU A 44 1.25 7.16 -6.22
N LYS A 45 0.63 7.25 -5.08
CA LYS A 45 0.34 8.51 -4.43
C LYS A 45 0.69 8.37 -2.96
N CYS A 46 1.56 9.22 -2.47
CA CYS A 46 1.98 9.22 -1.08
C CYS A 46 1.55 10.53 -0.44
N GLU A 47 0.96 10.43 0.74
CA GLU A 47 0.54 11.63 1.45
C GLU A 47 0.82 11.48 2.93
N GLU A 48 1.09 12.59 3.58
CA GLU A 48 1.27 12.61 5.02
C GLU A 48 -0.11 12.65 5.67
N ILE A 49 -0.31 11.81 6.69
CA ILE A 49 -1.59 11.75 7.37
C ILE A 49 -1.38 11.95 8.86
N THR A 50 -2.46 12.25 9.56
CA THR A 50 -2.41 12.45 10.99
C THR A 50 -2.35 11.10 11.69
N ARG A 51 -2.01 11.15 12.97
CA ARG A 51 -1.96 9.95 13.80
C ARG A 51 -3.33 9.27 13.86
N ASP A 52 -4.40 10.08 13.99
CA ASP A 52 -5.74 9.54 14.04
C ASP A 52 -6.11 8.85 12.73
N GLU A 53 -5.73 9.45 11.61
CA GLU A 53 -5.98 8.85 10.31
C GLU A 53 -5.22 7.54 10.14
N MET A 54 -3.99 7.51 10.64
CA MET A 54 -3.20 6.29 10.59
C MET A 54 -3.86 5.19 11.41
N LYS A 55 -4.36 5.53 12.60
CA LYS A 55 -5.02 4.55 13.44
C LYS A 55 -6.25 3.97 12.76
N LYS A 56 -7.07 4.83 12.16
CA LYS A 56 -8.27 4.38 11.46
C LYS A 56 -7.91 3.51 10.27
N ALA A 57 -6.87 3.90 9.53
CA ALA A 57 -6.46 3.14 8.36
C ALA A 57 -5.95 1.75 8.75
N LEU A 58 -5.18 1.67 9.83
CA LEU A 58 -4.68 0.38 10.29
C LEU A 58 -5.82 -0.55 10.69
N ILE A 59 -6.81 -0.01 11.40
CA ILE A 59 -7.95 -0.79 11.80
C ILE A 59 -8.72 -1.28 10.57
N ALA A 60 -8.90 -0.39 9.59
CA ALA A 60 -9.63 -0.75 8.37
C ALA A 60 -8.92 -1.86 7.60
N GLN A 61 -7.60 -1.94 7.71
CA GLN A 61 -6.84 -3.00 7.05
C GLN A 61 -6.73 -4.26 7.89
N GLY A 62 -7.34 -4.26 9.07
CA GLY A 62 -7.26 -5.42 9.95
C GLY A 62 -5.95 -5.52 10.69
N SER A 63 -5.19 -4.45 10.75
CA SER A 63 -3.91 -4.43 11.45
C SER A 63 -4.07 -3.91 12.86
N ASP A 64 -3.15 -4.32 13.73
CA ASP A 64 -3.11 -3.79 15.07
C ASP A 64 -2.70 -2.33 15.01
N PRO A 65 -3.50 -1.40 15.55
CA PRO A 65 -3.13 0.01 15.53
C PRO A 65 -1.79 0.28 16.21
N ASN A 66 -1.39 -0.57 17.14
CA ASN A 66 -0.12 -0.39 17.81
C ASN A 66 1.08 -0.81 16.98
N PHE A 67 0.83 -1.41 15.83
CA PHE A 67 1.90 -1.85 14.96
C PHE A 67 2.86 -0.71 14.63
N ILE A 68 2.31 0.46 14.33
CA ILE A 68 3.12 1.63 14.02
C ILE A 68 3.00 2.69 15.12
N LEU A 69 1.85 2.74 15.77
CA LEU A 69 1.55 3.79 16.73
C LEU A 69 2.03 3.49 18.13
N CYS A 70 2.64 2.34 18.34
CA CYS A 70 3.15 1.99 19.63
C CYS A 70 4.23 2.99 20.04
N GLU A 71 3.99 3.69 21.11
CA GLU A 71 4.95 4.64 21.58
C GLU A 71 5.74 4.02 22.68
N ASN A 72 7.01 4.00 22.50
CA ASN A 72 7.85 3.40 23.50
C ASN A 72 8.09 4.30 24.65
N ASN A 73 7.61 5.49 24.61
CA ASN A 73 7.79 6.39 25.70
C ASN A 73 9.21 6.58 26.08
N ASN A 74 10.02 6.46 25.16
CA ASN A 74 11.43 6.57 25.46
C ASN A 74 11.99 7.72 24.82
#